data_5ad49e2119ccba0237fe0cc58795a7fb
#
_entry.id   5ad49e2119ccba0237fe0cc58795a7fb
#
_cell.length_a   1.000
_cell.length_b   1.000
_cell.length_c   1.000
_cell.angle_alpha   90.00
_cell.angle_beta   90.00
_cell.angle_gamma   90.00
#
_symmetry.space_group_name_H-M   'P 1'
#
loop_
_entity.id
_entity.type
_entity.pdbx_description
1 polymer ?
#
loop_
_entity_poly.entity_id
_entity_poly.type
_entity_poly.pdbx_seq_one_letter_code
_entity_poly.pdbx_strand_id
1 'polypeptide(L)'
;IIVSGTDAPAGYAVAESAVNLSMTDIFGSELDPEKRYTLFVIPALYDLEAESVYYLDPAMLVTYSFGAILAKMSEPVPSLFDAEIAVEVVGTDKMWAGTAVKTDDLFTNIVYSITNGIQEPVSESLVFAGKASEFPTAGANEGVDFTPGTTYVTWLVPFDSEKTVYTEDDIVYKEFTTLPVVPEGDLKVTVGEPVVTSSTITFSLSAEGAEMIYYAYLTEDEGGRLGVTEGMDTYKFELIQKSERCTVVKAEEAVATTSGLIPESTMWIYAAAVDADGKYGQVVCKSATLNKVKF
;
A
#
# COMPACT_ATOMS: atom_id res chain seq x y z
N ILE A 1 -21.93 19.65 30.82
CA ILE A 1 -21.38 19.41 29.46
C ILE A 1 -19.91 19.79 29.52
N ILE A 2 -19.02 18.85 29.25
CA ILE A 2 -17.57 19.09 29.18
C ILE A 2 -17.17 18.83 27.74
N VAL A 3 -16.47 19.76 27.11
CA VAL A 3 -15.95 19.61 25.78
C VAL A 3 -14.43 19.52 25.85
N SER A 4 -13.85 18.48 25.26
CA SER A 4 -12.41 18.35 25.13
C SER A 4 -12.04 18.01 23.68
N GLY A 5 -11.01 18.66 23.19
CA GLY A 5 -10.34 18.35 21.92
C GLY A 5 -8.92 18.88 21.99
N THR A 6 -8.00 18.38 21.17
CA THR A 6 -6.56 18.65 21.28
C THR A 6 -6.19 20.13 21.17
N ASP A 7 -7.06 21.01 20.71
CA ASP A 7 -6.87 22.48 20.64
C ASP A 7 -8.17 23.25 20.84
N ALA A 8 -9.22 22.60 21.34
CA ALA A 8 -10.48 23.28 21.61
C ALA A 8 -10.39 24.02 22.94
N PRO A 9 -10.92 25.25 23.03
CA PRO A 9 -11.11 25.91 24.34
C PRO A 9 -11.99 25.02 25.20
N ALA A 10 -11.55 24.71 26.42
CA ALA A 10 -12.34 23.94 27.36
C ALA A 10 -13.55 24.81 27.79
N GLY A 11 -14.74 24.36 27.41
CA GLY A 11 -15.98 24.98 27.79
C GLY A 11 -16.88 23.96 28.49
N TYR A 12 -17.66 24.43 29.45
CA TYR A 12 -18.75 23.64 30.02
C TYR A 12 -19.97 24.53 30.25
N ALA A 13 -21.14 23.94 30.12
CA ALA A 13 -22.38 24.58 30.48
C ALA A 13 -23.21 23.65 31.37
N VAL A 14 -23.92 24.19 32.32
CA VAL A 14 -24.87 23.48 33.19
C VAL A 14 -26.27 23.87 32.78
N ALA A 15 -27.11 22.89 32.49
CA ALA A 15 -28.49 23.09 32.15
C ALA A 15 -29.40 22.35 33.13
N GLU A 16 -30.42 23.02 33.64
CA GLU A 16 -31.36 22.47 34.62
C GLU A 16 -32.45 21.58 34.01
N SER A 17 -32.58 21.58 32.69
CA SER A 17 -33.56 20.78 31.96
C SER A 17 -33.20 20.67 30.49
N ALA A 18 -33.96 19.97 29.67
CA ALA A 18 -33.75 19.87 28.21
C ALA A 18 -33.84 21.26 27.58
N VAL A 19 -32.71 21.87 27.32
CA VAL A 19 -32.55 23.17 26.65
C VAL A 19 -31.78 22.99 25.35
N ASN A 20 -32.13 23.82 24.38
CA ASN A 20 -31.32 23.98 23.19
C ASN A 20 -30.16 24.93 23.50
N LEU A 21 -28.96 24.39 23.68
CA LEU A 21 -27.73 25.16 23.83
C LEU A 21 -27.08 25.31 22.46
N SER A 22 -26.72 26.54 22.10
CA SER A 22 -25.88 26.74 20.92
C SER A 22 -24.42 26.41 21.24
N MET A 23 -23.65 26.01 20.22
CA MET A 23 -22.21 25.79 20.43
C MET A 23 -21.49 27.05 20.86
N THR A 24 -21.94 28.23 20.41
CA THR A 24 -21.41 29.52 20.84
C THR A 24 -21.66 29.75 22.33
N ASP A 25 -22.81 29.31 22.88
CA ASP A 25 -23.10 29.42 24.33
C ASP A 25 -22.18 28.53 25.17
N ILE A 26 -21.77 27.37 24.62
CA ILE A 26 -20.88 26.44 25.31
C ILE A 26 -19.42 26.90 25.25
N PHE A 27 -18.96 27.36 24.08
CA PHE A 27 -17.55 27.68 23.84
C PHE A 27 -17.24 29.19 24.04
N GLY A 28 -18.26 30.04 24.06
CA GLY A 28 -18.08 31.50 24.13
C GLY A 28 -17.51 32.14 22.86
N SER A 29 -17.36 31.35 21.78
CA SER A 29 -16.84 31.77 20.46
C SER A 29 -17.41 30.92 19.35
N GLU A 30 -17.29 31.39 18.11
CA GLU A 30 -17.56 30.55 16.94
C GLU A 30 -16.58 29.40 16.89
N LEU A 31 -17.07 28.23 16.51
CA LEU A 31 -16.22 27.04 16.27
C LEU A 31 -15.45 27.19 14.98
N ASP A 32 -14.23 26.69 14.99
CA ASP A 32 -13.42 26.61 13.79
C ASP A 32 -14.03 25.57 12.82
N PRO A 33 -14.45 25.97 11.63
CA PRO A 33 -15.10 25.06 10.67
C PRO A 33 -14.16 23.95 10.15
N GLU A 34 -12.85 24.12 10.34
CA GLU A 34 -11.84 23.13 9.92
C GLU A 34 -11.51 22.12 11.03
N LYS A 35 -12.09 22.26 12.22
CA LYS A 35 -11.86 21.36 13.34
C LYS A 35 -13.06 20.48 13.63
N ARG A 36 -12.80 19.25 14.05
CA ARG A 36 -13.83 18.37 14.61
C ARG A 36 -13.85 18.50 16.13
N TYR A 37 -15.04 18.48 16.69
CA TYR A 37 -15.29 18.62 18.11
C TYR A 37 -16.03 17.39 18.61
N THR A 38 -15.76 16.98 19.84
CA THR A 38 -16.51 15.95 20.54
C THR A 38 -17.17 16.56 21.77
N LEU A 39 -18.49 16.49 21.79
CA LEU A 39 -19.29 16.92 22.91
C LEU A 39 -19.57 15.76 23.86
N PHE A 40 -19.20 15.89 25.10
CA PHE A 40 -19.53 14.95 26.18
C PHE A 40 -20.68 15.47 26.98
N VAL A 41 -21.78 14.72 27.07
CA VAL A 41 -22.93 15.07 27.91
C VAL A 41 -22.94 14.13 29.10
N ILE A 42 -22.70 14.67 30.27
CA ILE A 42 -22.68 13.93 31.52
C ILE A 42 -23.89 14.38 32.37
N PRO A 43 -24.86 13.47 32.61
CA PRO A 43 -25.96 13.78 33.54
C PRO A 43 -25.42 13.98 34.96
N ALA A 44 -25.92 15.01 35.63
CA ALA A 44 -25.55 15.28 37.01
C ALA A 44 -26.78 15.70 37.79
N LEU A 45 -26.77 15.43 39.09
CA LEU A 45 -27.74 15.95 40.05
C LEU A 45 -27.07 17.06 40.85
N TYR A 46 -27.74 18.19 40.99
CA TYR A 46 -27.32 19.26 41.88
C TYR A 46 -28.11 19.20 43.18
N ASP A 47 -27.41 19.04 44.28
CA ASP A 47 -28.01 19.09 45.62
C ASP A 47 -27.96 20.54 46.12
N LEU A 48 -29.14 21.12 46.21
CA LEU A 48 -29.32 22.52 46.68
C LEU A 48 -28.98 22.72 48.15
N GLU A 49 -29.10 21.68 49.00
CA GLU A 49 -28.80 21.79 50.41
C GLU A 49 -27.29 21.62 50.67
N ALA A 50 -26.65 20.73 49.92
CA ALA A 50 -25.21 20.49 50.03
C ALA A 50 -24.35 21.39 49.13
N GLU A 51 -24.97 22.22 48.29
CA GLU A 51 -24.31 23.05 47.26
C GLU A 51 -23.28 22.25 46.44
N SER A 52 -23.61 20.97 46.12
CA SER A 52 -22.67 20.04 45.48
C SER A 52 -23.28 19.34 44.26
N VAL A 53 -22.43 19.01 43.31
CA VAL A 53 -22.80 18.28 42.08
C VAL A 53 -22.42 16.83 42.22
N TYR A 54 -23.38 15.94 42.05
CA TYR A 54 -23.19 14.49 42.00
C TYR A 54 -23.35 14.01 40.54
N TYR A 55 -22.27 13.51 39.96
CA TYR A 55 -22.32 12.90 38.64
C TYR A 55 -23.05 11.57 38.71
N LEU A 56 -23.98 11.37 37.80
CA LEU A 56 -24.64 10.08 37.62
C LEU A 56 -23.65 9.08 36.97
N ASP A 57 -24.09 7.81 36.95
CA ASP A 57 -23.32 6.70 36.45
C ASP A 57 -22.58 7.04 35.10
N PRO A 58 -21.27 6.82 35.01
CA PRO A 58 -20.51 6.97 33.75
C PRO A 58 -21.11 6.22 32.55
N ALA A 59 -21.89 5.16 32.78
CA ALA A 59 -22.62 4.46 31.72
C ALA A 59 -23.68 5.34 31.04
N MET A 60 -24.05 6.48 31.62
CA MET A 60 -24.97 7.47 31.04
C MET A 60 -24.27 8.57 30.22
N LEU A 61 -22.97 8.49 30.08
CA LEU A 61 -22.23 9.44 29.23
C LEU A 61 -22.68 9.28 27.77
N VAL A 62 -23.13 10.37 27.19
CA VAL A 62 -23.46 10.43 25.74
C VAL A 62 -22.46 11.33 25.06
N THR A 63 -21.91 10.87 23.95
CA THR A 63 -20.97 11.61 23.14
C THR A 63 -21.57 11.94 21.77
N TYR A 64 -21.37 13.17 21.32
CA TYR A 64 -21.74 13.62 19.99
C TYR A 64 -20.49 14.20 19.32
N SER A 65 -20.15 13.70 18.15
CA SER A 65 -19.09 14.27 17.33
C SER A 65 -19.70 15.11 16.21
N PHE A 66 -19.10 16.27 15.95
CA PHE A 66 -19.55 17.20 14.91
C PHE A 66 -18.36 18.01 14.38
N GLY A 67 -18.51 18.64 13.22
CA GLY A 67 -17.47 19.39 12.53
C GLY A 67 -16.91 18.63 11.34
N ALA A 68 -15.93 19.24 10.67
CA ALA A 68 -15.36 18.69 9.45
C ALA A 68 -14.50 17.46 9.71
N ILE A 69 -14.61 16.47 8.83
CA ILE A 69 -13.63 15.43 8.65
C ILE A 69 -12.72 15.90 7.52
N LEU A 70 -11.43 15.99 7.79
CA LEU A 70 -10.45 16.43 6.81
C LEU A 70 -9.46 15.30 6.51
N ALA A 71 -9.17 15.10 5.25
CA ALA A 71 -8.17 14.16 4.79
C ALA A 71 -7.22 14.84 3.82
N LYS A 72 -5.93 14.64 4.01
CA LYS A 72 -4.86 15.16 3.14
C LYS A 72 -3.94 14.03 2.75
N MET A 73 -3.46 14.07 1.52
CA MET A 73 -2.46 13.15 1.01
C MET A 73 -1.39 13.94 0.27
N SER A 74 -0.11 13.65 0.53
CA SER A 74 1.00 14.29 -0.18
C SER A 74 1.06 13.85 -1.64
N GLU A 75 1.79 14.60 -2.47
CA GLU A 75 2.20 14.07 -3.77
C GLU A 75 3.13 12.89 -3.56
N PRO A 76 2.84 11.73 -4.18
CA PRO A 76 3.70 10.55 -4.06
C PRO A 76 5.06 10.78 -4.70
N VAL A 77 6.12 10.24 -4.10
CA VAL A 77 7.46 10.22 -4.69
C VAL A 77 7.75 8.79 -5.13
N PRO A 78 7.62 8.48 -6.44
CA PRO A 78 7.75 7.11 -6.94
C PRO A 78 9.20 6.64 -6.92
N SER A 79 9.37 5.35 -6.62
CA SER A 79 10.60 4.59 -6.83
C SER A 79 10.33 3.46 -7.85
N LEU A 80 11.29 2.55 -8.02
CA LEU A 80 11.14 1.43 -8.96
C LEU A 80 10.03 0.45 -8.57
N PHE A 81 9.86 0.18 -7.28
CA PHE A 81 8.93 -0.82 -6.75
C PHE A 81 8.02 -0.28 -5.64
N ASP A 82 7.93 1.04 -5.48
CA ASP A 82 7.10 1.65 -4.45
C ASP A 82 6.92 3.16 -4.69
N ALA A 83 6.31 3.85 -3.74
CA ALA A 83 6.30 5.30 -3.64
C ALA A 83 6.28 5.74 -2.17
N GLU A 84 6.96 6.84 -1.85
CA GLU A 84 6.81 7.49 -0.55
C GLU A 84 5.56 8.37 -0.56
N ILE A 85 4.72 8.22 0.47
CA ILE A 85 3.48 8.98 0.65
C ILE A 85 3.37 9.48 2.09
N ALA A 86 2.61 10.56 2.27
CA ALA A 86 2.18 10.97 3.60
C ALA A 86 0.68 11.25 3.59
N VAL A 87 0.00 10.82 4.65
CA VAL A 87 -1.44 10.93 4.85
C VAL A 87 -1.72 11.52 6.22
N GLU A 88 -2.68 12.41 6.29
CA GLU A 88 -3.23 12.97 7.53
C GLU A 88 -4.75 12.98 7.44
N VAL A 89 -5.42 12.28 8.36
CA VAL A 89 -6.87 12.28 8.50
C VAL A 89 -7.22 12.74 9.92
N VAL A 90 -8.04 13.76 10.01
CA VAL A 90 -8.51 14.31 11.29
C VAL A 90 -10.03 14.32 11.36
N GLY A 91 -10.56 14.29 12.56
CA GLY A 91 -12.00 14.36 12.80
C GLY A 91 -12.72 13.02 12.72
N THR A 92 -12.00 11.91 12.50
CA THR A 92 -12.52 10.53 12.59
C THR A 92 -11.49 9.64 13.26
N ASP A 93 -11.93 8.48 13.72
CA ASP A 93 -11.08 7.43 14.30
C ASP A 93 -10.86 6.25 13.35
N LYS A 94 -11.45 6.29 12.16
CA LYS A 94 -11.38 5.21 11.17
C LYS A 94 -11.38 5.74 9.73
N MET A 95 -10.85 4.93 8.83
CA MET A 95 -10.93 5.17 7.38
C MET A 95 -10.92 3.85 6.62
N TRP A 96 -11.45 3.82 5.42
CA TRP A 96 -11.09 2.83 4.42
C TRP A 96 -9.89 3.37 3.65
N ALA A 97 -8.93 2.52 3.36
CA ALA A 97 -7.71 2.93 2.67
C ALA A 97 -7.13 1.78 1.86
N GLY A 98 -6.27 2.09 0.92
CA GLY A 98 -5.54 1.10 0.18
C GLY A 98 -4.74 1.68 -0.98
N THR A 99 -3.96 0.80 -1.61
CA THR A 99 -3.28 1.08 -2.87
C THR A 99 -3.64 -0.02 -3.87
N ALA A 100 -3.91 0.35 -5.11
CA ALA A 100 -4.29 -0.59 -6.16
C ALA A 100 -3.73 -0.15 -7.52
N VAL A 101 -3.62 -1.09 -8.47
CA VAL A 101 -3.38 -0.75 -9.88
C VAL A 101 -4.53 0.11 -10.39
N LYS A 102 -4.22 1.16 -11.12
CA LYS A 102 -5.23 2.02 -11.72
C LYS A 102 -6.01 1.28 -12.80
N THR A 103 -7.34 1.22 -12.64
CA THR A 103 -8.30 0.71 -13.63
C THR A 103 -9.43 1.71 -13.78
N ASP A 104 -10.20 1.63 -14.87
CA ASP A 104 -11.29 2.56 -15.16
C ASP A 104 -12.44 2.46 -14.14
N ASP A 105 -12.63 1.29 -13.53
CA ASP A 105 -13.70 0.98 -12.59
C ASP A 105 -13.23 0.97 -11.12
N LEU A 106 -12.00 1.37 -10.83
CA LEU A 106 -11.42 1.29 -9.48
C LEU A 106 -12.28 2.01 -8.44
N PHE A 107 -12.64 3.26 -8.68
CA PHE A 107 -13.40 4.05 -7.70
C PHE A 107 -14.82 3.55 -7.52
N THR A 108 -15.47 3.13 -8.58
CA THR A 108 -16.78 2.46 -8.51
C THR A 108 -16.73 1.19 -7.65
N ASN A 109 -15.69 0.39 -7.81
CA ASN A 109 -15.48 -0.83 -7.00
C ASN A 109 -15.19 -0.51 -5.53
N ILE A 110 -14.44 0.54 -5.23
CA ILE A 110 -14.20 1.01 -3.86
C ILE A 110 -15.53 1.39 -3.20
N VAL A 111 -16.31 2.27 -3.83
CA VAL A 111 -17.63 2.70 -3.32
C VAL A 111 -18.57 1.51 -3.14
N TYR A 112 -18.61 0.59 -4.10
CA TYR A 112 -19.39 -0.64 -3.99
C TYR A 112 -18.99 -1.48 -2.78
N SER A 113 -17.69 -1.67 -2.55
CA SER A 113 -17.17 -2.47 -1.43
C SER A 113 -17.48 -1.84 -0.07
N ILE A 114 -17.37 -0.52 0.05
CA ILE A 114 -17.73 0.23 1.25
C ILE A 114 -19.23 0.14 1.52
N THR A 115 -20.05 0.43 0.51
CA THR A 115 -21.51 0.48 0.64
C THR A 115 -22.12 -0.88 1.01
N ASN A 116 -21.53 -1.96 0.52
CA ASN A 116 -21.99 -3.32 0.79
C ASN A 116 -21.32 -3.99 1.99
N GLY A 117 -20.49 -3.27 2.75
CA GLY A 117 -19.80 -3.80 3.93
C GLY A 117 -18.82 -4.94 3.61
N ILE A 118 -18.25 -4.96 2.39
CA ILE A 118 -17.25 -5.96 1.99
C ILE A 118 -15.91 -5.64 2.64
N GLN A 119 -15.64 -4.33 2.83
CA GLN A 119 -14.44 -3.84 3.49
C GLN A 119 -14.80 -3.19 4.82
N GLU A 120 -14.05 -3.52 5.87
CA GLU A 120 -14.17 -2.86 7.16
C GLU A 120 -13.19 -1.69 7.24
N PRO A 121 -13.59 -0.55 7.86
CA PRO A 121 -12.68 0.57 8.04
C PRO A 121 -11.60 0.24 9.07
N VAL A 122 -10.39 0.72 8.82
CA VAL A 122 -9.25 0.56 9.72
C VAL A 122 -9.11 1.79 10.62
N SER A 123 -8.64 1.58 11.86
CA SER A 123 -8.36 2.63 12.84
C SER A 123 -6.88 2.98 12.97
N GLU A 124 -6.06 2.33 12.17
CA GLU A 124 -4.61 2.52 12.16
C GLU A 124 -4.19 3.56 11.12
N SER A 125 -3.07 4.23 11.39
CA SER A 125 -2.39 5.09 10.41
C SER A 125 -3.21 6.26 9.85
N LEU A 126 -4.10 6.85 10.66
CA LEU A 126 -4.74 8.13 10.31
C LEU A 126 -3.72 9.25 10.07
N VAL A 127 -2.53 9.12 10.66
CA VAL A 127 -1.34 9.90 10.33
C VAL A 127 -0.26 8.90 9.92
N PHE A 128 0.12 8.93 8.66
CA PHE A 128 1.08 8.01 8.06
C PHE A 128 2.12 8.78 7.22
N ALA A 129 3.37 8.35 7.29
CA ALA A 129 4.43 8.78 6.38
C ALA A 129 5.38 7.61 6.15
N GLY A 130 5.50 7.15 4.92
CA GLY A 130 6.28 5.97 4.57
C GLY A 130 5.94 5.43 3.20
N LYS A 131 6.25 4.18 2.97
CA LYS A 131 6.05 3.50 1.69
C LYS A 131 4.59 3.17 1.43
N ALA A 132 4.14 3.32 0.19
CA ALA A 132 2.78 2.97 -0.22
C ALA A 132 2.47 1.47 -0.01
N SER A 133 3.49 0.60 -0.07
CA SER A 133 3.38 -0.82 0.28
C SER A 133 3.08 -1.09 1.76
N GLU A 134 3.42 -0.16 2.63
CA GLU A 134 3.20 -0.23 4.07
C GLU A 134 1.92 0.51 4.50
N PHE A 135 1.29 1.21 3.56
CA PHE A 135 0.04 1.93 3.85
C PHE A 135 -1.09 0.94 4.12
N PRO A 136 -1.90 1.17 5.16
CA PRO A 136 -2.97 0.25 5.54
C PRO A 136 -3.91 -0.03 4.38
N THR A 137 -4.30 -1.29 4.24
CA THR A 137 -5.27 -1.72 3.24
C THR A 137 -6.51 -2.26 3.94
N ALA A 138 -7.66 -1.65 3.69
CA ALA A 138 -8.95 -2.14 4.13
C ALA A 138 -9.37 -3.34 3.27
N GLY A 139 -9.57 -4.49 3.89
CA GLY A 139 -10.03 -5.73 3.23
C GLY A 139 -8.95 -6.78 3.05
N ALA A 140 -9.30 -7.84 2.33
CA ALA A 140 -8.50 -9.08 2.20
C ALA A 140 -7.29 -8.97 1.24
N ASN A 141 -7.00 -7.82 0.69
CA ASN A 141 -5.84 -7.64 -0.19
C ASN A 141 -4.60 -7.42 0.67
N GLU A 142 -3.90 -8.48 0.96
CA GLU A 142 -2.51 -8.44 1.38
C GLU A 142 -1.75 -7.65 0.31
N GLY A 143 -1.08 -6.58 0.69
CA GLY A 143 -0.23 -5.69 -0.05
C GLY A 143 -0.17 -5.79 -1.59
N VAL A 144 0.04 -4.67 -2.24
CA VAL A 144 0.21 -4.64 -3.70
C VAL A 144 1.67 -4.89 -4.03
N ASP A 145 1.93 -5.92 -4.83
CA ASP A 145 3.24 -6.09 -5.46
C ASP A 145 3.42 -5.03 -6.55
N PHE A 146 4.24 -4.04 -6.28
CA PHE A 146 4.52 -2.99 -7.23
C PHE A 146 5.44 -3.47 -8.35
N THR A 147 5.08 -3.15 -9.58
CA THR A 147 5.88 -3.44 -10.77
C THR A 147 6.34 -2.15 -11.44
N PRO A 148 7.55 -2.09 -11.99
CA PRO A 148 8.08 -0.92 -12.68
C PRO A 148 7.20 -0.46 -13.84
N GLY A 149 7.11 0.85 -14.04
CA GLY A 149 6.38 1.48 -15.13
C GLY A 149 4.86 1.30 -15.06
N THR A 150 4.32 0.95 -13.89
CA THR A 150 2.89 0.71 -13.68
C THR A 150 2.26 1.85 -12.89
N THR A 151 1.06 2.25 -13.30
CA THR A 151 0.31 3.31 -12.61
C THR A 151 -0.55 2.73 -11.50
N TYR A 152 -0.41 3.28 -10.32
CA TYR A 152 -1.15 2.95 -9.11
C TYR A 152 -1.93 4.13 -8.59
N VAL A 153 -2.91 3.83 -7.78
CA VAL A 153 -3.71 4.81 -7.02
C VAL A 153 -3.63 4.44 -5.55
N THR A 154 -3.13 5.34 -4.72
CA THR A 154 -3.32 5.27 -3.28
C THR A 154 -4.53 6.12 -2.92
N TRP A 155 -5.44 5.55 -2.13
CA TRP A 155 -6.72 6.15 -1.83
C TRP A 155 -7.10 5.96 -0.36
N LEU A 156 -7.96 6.85 0.13
CA LEU A 156 -8.64 6.69 1.40
C LEU A 156 -10.03 7.31 1.34
N VAL A 157 -10.91 6.81 2.21
CA VAL A 157 -12.24 7.37 2.47
C VAL A 157 -12.38 7.48 3.98
N PRO A 158 -12.46 8.68 4.54
CA PRO A 158 -12.67 8.84 5.98
C PRO A 158 -14.02 8.26 6.40
N PHE A 159 -14.04 7.54 7.52
CA PHE A 159 -15.29 7.04 8.07
C PHE A 159 -16.07 8.17 8.75
N ASP A 160 -17.35 8.32 8.44
CA ASP A 160 -18.26 9.22 9.09
C ASP A 160 -19.47 8.45 9.60
N SER A 161 -19.65 8.42 10.93
CA SER A 161 -20.75 7.71 11.58
C SER A 161 -22.14 8.27 11.25
N GLU A 162 -22.22 9.51 10.76
CA GLU A 162 -23.46 10.16 10.36
C GLU A 162 -23.79 9.96 8.87
N LYS A 163 -22.81 9.46 8.09
CA LYS A 163 -22.95 9.25 6.67
C LYS A 163 -23.38 7.84 6.35
N THR A 164 -24.50 7.71 5.65
CA THR A 164 -25.07 6.41 5.26
C THR A 164 -24.80 6.03 3.80
N VAL A 165 -24.38 6.99 2.97
CA VAL A 165 -24.09 6.78 1.56
C VAL A 165 -22.77 7.42 1.20
N TYR A 166 -21.87 6.63 0.63
CA TYR A 166 -20.59 7.08 0.09
C TYR A 166 -20.63 7.11 -1.42
N THR A 167 -19.88 8.03 -2.01
CA THR A 167 -19.77 8.25 -3.47
C THR A 167 -18.30 8.37 -3.86
N GLU A 168 -18.01 8.44 -5.15
CA GLU A 168 -16.63 8.65 -5.64
C GLU A 168 -16.05 10.00 -5.21
N ASP A 169 -16.88 11.02 -4.95
CA ASP A 169 -16.45 12.32 -4.43
C ASP A 169 -15.89 12.26 -3.00
N ASP A 170 -16.14 11.19 -2.27
CA ASP A 170 -15.60 10.98 -0.92
C ASP A 170 -14.20 10.37 -0.90
N ILE A 171 -13.72 9.95 -2.07
CA ILE A 171 -12.42 9.32 -2.19
C ILE A 171 -11.34 10.39 -2.31
N VAL A 172 -10.47 10.46 -1.33
CA VAL A 172 -9.23 11.23 -1.41
C VAL A 172 -8.15 10.31 -1.97
N TYR A 173 -7.52 10.70 -3.06
CA TYR A 173 -6.54 9.84 -3.71
C TYR A 173 -5.40 10.60 -4.36
N LYS A 174 -4.31 9.88 -4.63
CA LYS A 174 -3.21 10.29 -5.47
C LYS A 174 -2.81 9.16 -6.41
N GLU A 175 -2.50 9.55 -7.64
CA GLU A 175 -1.96 8.64 -8.65
C GLU A 175 -0.44 8.78 -8.71
N PHE A 176 0.24 7.68 -8.94
CA PHE A 176 1.66 7.69 -9.25
C PHE A 176 1.99 6.55 -10.21
N THR A 177 3.06 6.73 -10.97
CA THR A 177 3.62 5.69 -11.81
C THR A 177 5.00 5.35 -11.29
N THR A 178 5.22 4.07 -10.96
CA THR A 178 6.55 3.59 -10.58
C THR A 178 7.57 3.87 -11.68
N LEU A 179 8.83 4.05 -11.31
CA LEU A 179 9.87 4.31 -12.29
C LEU A 179 9.97 3.14 -13.29
N PRO A 180 10.13 3.42 -14.59
CA PRO A 180 10.32 2.37 -15.59
C PRO A 180 11.75 1.81 -15.50
N VAL A 181 11.92 0.55 -15.88
CA VAL A 181 13.24 -0.05 -16.08
C VAL A 181 13.78 0.39 -17.44
N VAL A 182 15.00 0.94 -17.49
CA VAL A 182 15.62 1.50 -18.71
C VAL A 182 17.02 0.94 -18.94
N PRO A 183 17.48 0.80 -20.22
CA PRO A 183 18.76 0.17 -20.58
C PRO A 183 19.93 1.13 -20.48
N GLU A 184 20.10 1.83 -19.38
CA GLU A 184 21.14 2.89 -19.22
C GLU A 184 22.13 2.59 -18.09
N GLY A 185 22.09 1.37 -17.55
CA GLY A 185 22.94 0.98 -16.43
C GLY A 185 24.19 0.22 -16.84
N ASP A 186 25.25 0.32 -16.03
CA ASP A 186 26.51 -0.40 -16.20
C ASP A 186 26.61 -1.68 -15.35
N LEU A 187 25.54 -2.06 -14.66
CA LEU A 187 25.53 -3.19 -13.77
C LEU A 187 25.80 -4.52 -14.49
N LYS A 188 26.53 -5.39 -13.83
CA LYS A 188 26.83 -6.73 -14.32
C LYS A 188 26.30 -7.75 -13.33
N VAL A 189 25.44 -8.62 -13.82
CA VAL A 189 24.99 -9.77 -13.05
C VAL A 189 25.93 -10.96 -13.30
N THR A 190 26.25 -11.68 -12.25
CA THR A 190 26.96 -12.94 -12.33
C THR A 190 25.98 -14.07 -12.05
N VAL A 191 25.81 -14.98 -13.01
CA VAL A 191 25.11 -16.25 -12.82
C VAL A 191 26.15 -17.32 -12.46
N GLY A 192 26.06 -17.87 -11.25
CA GLY A 192 26.95 -18.93 -10.77
C GLY A 192 26.81 -20.22 -11.58
N GLU A 193 27.71 -21.19 -11.35
CA GLU A 193 27.59 -22.48 -12.02
C GLU A 193 26.31 -23.21 -11.61
N PRO A 194 25.43 -23.57 -12.56
CA PRO A 194 24.20 -24.26 -12.24
C PRO A 194 24.43 -25.67 -11.70
N VAL A 195 23.74 -26.01 -10.64
CA VAL A 195 23.68 -27.37 -10.10
C VAL A 195 22.40 -28.01 -10.61
N VAL A 196 22.52 -29.11 -11.32
CA VAL A 196 21.41 -29.77 -12.00
C VAL A 196 21.10 -31.16 -11.43
N THR A 197 19.81 -31.49 -11.39
CA THR A 197 19.30 -32.85 -11.23
C THR A 197 18.63 -33.32 -12.54
N SER A 198 17.82 -34.36 -12.51
CA SER A 198 16.99 -34.75 -13.64
C SER A 198 15.76 -33.86 -13.85
N SER A 199 15.41 -32.99 -12.89
CA SER A 199 14.20 -32.19 -12.98
C SER A 199 14.30 -30.79 -12.32
N THR A 200 15.49 -30.44 -11.80
CA THR A 200 15.72 -29.16 -11.15
C THR A 200 17.03 -28.52 -11.60
N ILE A 201 17.07 -27.20 -11.59
CA ILE A 201 18.29 -26.38 -11.70
C ILE A 201 18.33 -25.45 -10.52
N THR A 202 19.48 -25.39 -9.84
CA THR A 202 19.78 -24.42 -8.80
C THR A 202 20.99 -23.60 -9.22
N PHE A 203 20.90 -22.28 -9.13
CA PHE A 203 21.99 -21.37 -9.49
C PHE A 203 22.01 -20.16 -8.56
N SER A 204 23.17 -19.57 -8.41
CA SER A 204 23.32 -18.31 -7.67
C SER A 204 23.29 -17.14 -8.64
N LEU A 205 22.82 -16.02 -8.12
CA LEU A 205 22.81 -14.72 -8.80
C LEU A 205 23.48 -13.70 -7.89
N SER A 206 24.30 -12.83 -8.43
CA SER A 206 24.89 -11.70 -7.69
C SER A 206 25.15 -10.51 -8.60
N ALA A 207 24.96 -9.30 -8.08
CA ALA A 207 25.30 -8.09 -8.77
C ALA A 207 25.62 -6.99 -7.75
N GLU A 208 26.82 -6.45 -7.80
CA GLU A 208 27.25 -5.35 -6.93
C GLU A 208 26.56 -4.05 -7.37
N GLY A 209 25.98 -3.32 -6.40
CA GLY A 209 25.30 -2.05 -6.64
C GLY A 209 23.89 -2.19 -7.24
N ALA A 210 23.38 -3.41 -7.39
CA ALA A 210 22.02 -3.63 -7.85
C ALA A 210 21.03 -3.57 -6.70
N GLU A 211 19.82 -3.09 -7.00
CA GLU A 211 18.64 -3.19 -6.14
C GLU A 211 17.98 -4.56 -6.35
N MET A 212 17.76 -4.93 -7.62
CA MET A 212 17.05 -6.13 -8.01
C MET A 212 17.78 -6.88 -9.14
N ILE A 213 17.52 -8.19 -9.24
CA ILE A 213 17.94 -9.02 -10.36
C ILE A 213 16.70 -9.64 -10.98
N TYR A 214 16.50 -9.38 -12.27
CA TYR A 214 15.51 -10.06 -13.09
C TYR A 214 16.15 -11.27 -13.72
N TYR A 215 15.48 -12.41 -13.67
CA TYR A 215 15.92 -13.59 -14.41
C TYR A 215 14.73 -14.36 -14.98
N ALA A 216 14.99 -15.06 -16.07
CA ALA A 216 14.07 -16.02 -16.68
C ALA A 216 14.86 -17.26 -17.12
N TYR A 217 14.19 -18.39 -17.15
CA TYR A 217 14.76 -19.61 -17.72
C TYR A 217 13.87 -20.12 -18.86
N LEU A 218 14.50 -20.51 -19.96
CA LEU A 218 13.84 -20.96 -21.18
C LEU A 218 14.44 -22.27 -21.61
N THR A 219 13.63 -23.15 -22.20
CA THR A 219 14.18 -24.26 -22.97
C THR A 219 14.84 -23.74 -24.24
N GLU A 220 15.76 -24.52 -24.81
CA GLU A 220 16.42 -24.18 -26.10
C GLU A 220 15.38 -23.91 -27.20
N ASP A 221 14.32 -24.74 -27.29
CA ASP A 221 13.24 -24.55 -28.25
C ASP A 221 12.41 -23.27 -28.01
N GLU A 222 12.12 -22.91 -26.73
CA GLU A 222 11.42 -21.68 -26.40
C GLU A 222 12.28 -20.47 -26.74
N GLY A 223 13.57 -20.52 -26.39
CA GLY A 223 14.51 -19.46 -26.74
C GLY A 223 14.62 -19.26 -28.24
N GLY A 224 14.75 -20.33 -29.01
CA GLY A 224 14.78 -20.26 -30.46
C GLY A 224 13.52 -19.65 -31.09
N ARG A 225 12.34 -19.97 -30.58
CA ARG A 225 11.06 -19.37 -31.02
C ARG A 225 10.95 -17.89 -30.69
N LEU A 226 11.48 -17.45 -29.58
CA LEU A 226 11.51 -16.06 -29.18
C LEU A 226 12.67 -15.27 -29.81
N GLY A 227 13.51 -15.91 -30.62
CA GLY A 227 14.72 -15.29 -31.17
C GLY A 227 15.77 -14.96 -30.12
N VAL A 228 15.70 -15.62 -28.97
CA VAL A 228 16.63 -15.48 -27.85
C VAL A 228 17.77 -16.48 -28.05
N THR A 229 18.99 -16.01 -28.06
CA THR A 229 20.19 -16.84 -28.19
C THR A 229 21.15 -16.54 -27.05
N GLU A 230 22.13 -17.41 -26.83
CA GLU A 230 23.22 -17.11 -25.90
C GLU A 230 23.89 -15.79 -26.28
N GLY A 231 24.19 -14.94 -25.28
CA GLY A 231 24.72 -13.60 -25.51
C GLY A 231 23.67 -12.55 -25.84
N MET A 232 22.47 -12.68 -25.29
CA MET A 232 21.41 -11.67 -25.35
C MET A 232 21.93 -10.26 -25.05
N ASP A 233 21.57 -9.31 -25.89
CA ASP A 233 21.83 -7.90 -25.67
C ASP A 233 20.72 -7.22 -24.83
N THR A 234 20.94 -5.97 -24.47
CA THR A 234 19.99 -5.17 -23.66
C THR A 234 18.61 -5.04 -24.29
N TYR A 235 18.52 -5.06 -25.62
CA TYR A 235 17.26 -5.01 -26.36
C TYR A 235 16.28 -6.13 -25.95
N LYS A 236 16.81 -7.29 -25.55
CA LYS A 236 15.99 -8.47 -25.22
C LYS A 236 15.57 -8.55 -23.76
N PHE A 237 15.99 -7.60 -22.94
CA PHE A 237 15.54 -7.54 -21.53
C PHE A 237 14.01 -7.45 -21.40
N GLU A 238 13.35 -6.71 -22.28
CA GLU A 238 11.88 -6.65 -22.32
C GLU A 238 11.20 -7.99 -22.54
N LEU A 239 11.86 -8.92 -23.27
CA LEU A 239 11.35 -10.27 -23.45
C LEU A 239 11.43 -11.07 -22.16
N ILE A 240 12.49 -10.84 -21.36
CA ILE A 240 12.62 -11.47 -20.04
C ILE A 240 11.51 -10.96 -19.13
N GLN A 241 11.31 -9.66 -19.05
CA GLN A 241 10.27 -9.04 -18.21
C GLN A 241 8.85 -9.53 -18.54
N LYS A 242 8.56 -9.71 -19.82
CA LYS A 242 7.24 -10.16 -20.29
C LYS A 242 7.05 -11.69 -20.26
N SER A 243 8.11 -12.43 -19.91
CA SER A 243 8.02 -13.88 -19.80
C SER A 243 7.18 -14.26 -18.59
N GLU A 244 6.25 -15.22 -18.74
CA GLU A 244 5.53 -15.85 -17.61
C GLU A 244 6.47 -16.55 -16.60
N ARG A 245 7.73 -16.76 -16.98
CA ARG A 245 8.78 -17.34 -16.15
C ARG A 245 9.76 -16.31 -15.61
N CYS A 246 9.47 -15.02 -15.79
CA CYS A 246 10.28 -13.97 -15.20
C CYS A 246 10.12 -13.98 -13.69
N THR A 247 11.23 -14.00 -13.00
CA THR A 247 11.29 -13.86 -11.56
C THR A 247 12.17 -12.67 -11.21
N VAL A 248 11.75 -11.90 -10.23
CA VAL A 248 12.48 -10.76 -9.70
C VAL A 248 12.91 -11.09 -8.28
N VAL A 249 14.19 -10.95 -8.00
CA VAL A 249 14.77 -11.16 -6.65
C VAL A 249 15.56 -9.94 -6.22
N LYS A 250 15.65 -9.72 -4.91
CA LYS A 250 16.57 -8.72 -4.37
C LYS A 250 18.01 -9.15 -4.67
N ALA A 251 18.89 -8.17 -4.90
CA ALA A 251 20.28 -8.45 -5.22
C ALA A 251 21.03 -9.23 -4.12
N GLU A 252 20.52 -9.21 -2.89
CA GLU A 252 21.02 -9.97 -1.74
C GLU A 252 20.59 -11.45 -1.75
N GLU A 253 19.56 -11.82 -2.50
CA GLU A 253 19.00 -13.16 -2.58
C GLU A 253 19.75 -13.98 -3.65
N ALA A 254 20.81 -14.62 -3.23
CA ALA A 254 21.81 -15.20 -4.15
C ALA A 254 21.46 -16.56 -4.74
N VAL A 255 20.35 -17.22 -4.42
CA VAL A 255 20.08 -18.59 -4.88
C VAL A 255 18.67 -18.74 -5.45
N ALA A 256 18.58 -19.16 -6.71
CA ALA A 256 17.34 -19.49 -7.40
C ALA A 256 17.26 -20.99 -7.69
N THR A 257 16.09 -21.58 -7.51
CA THR A 257 15.83 -22.99 -7.86
C THR A 257 14.56 -23.09 -8.69
N THR A 258 14.66 -23.76 -9.83
CA THR A 258 13.52 -24.11 -10.67
C THR A 258 13.27 -25.62 -10.63
N SER A 259 12.03 -26.06 -10.73
CA SER A 259 11.63 -27.47 -10.66
C SER A 259 10.61 -27.84 -11.74
N GLY A 260 10.35 -29.13 -11.88
CA GLY A 260 9.38 -29.62 -12.85
C GLY A 260 9.91 -29.61 -14.29
N LEU A 261 11.22 -29.58 -14.46
CA LEU A 261 11.86 -29.55 -15.79
C LEU A 261 11.97 -30.95 -16.40
N ILE A 262 12.06 -30.99 -17.73
CA ILE A 262 12.15 -32.22 -18.49
C ILE A 262 13.61 -32.75 -18.44
N PRO A 263 13.84 -34.02 -18.05
CA PRO A 263 15.19 -34.61 -18.06
C PRO A 263 15.87 -34.50 -19.43
N GLU A 264 17.19 -34.33 -19.40
CA GLU A 264 18.04 -34.23 -20.62
C GLU A 264 17.76 -32.99 -21.49
N SER A 265 16.84 -32.08 -21.08
CA SER A 265 16.66 -30.81 -21.77
C SER A 265 17.74 -29.80 -21.37
N THR A 266 18.10 -28.93 -22.32
CA THR A 266 18.97 -27.78 -22.07
C THR A 266 18.12 -26.58 -21.74
N MET A 267 18.46 -25.94 -20.62
CA MET A 267 17.82 -24.72 -20.17
C MET A 267 18.78 -23.55 -20.29
N TRP A 268 18.27 -22.41 -20.73
CA TRP A 268 18.99 -21.17 -20.75
C TRP A 268 18.48 -20.25 -19.64
N ILE A 269 19.41 -19.76 -18.82
CA ILE A 269 19.14 -18.84 -17.72
C ILE A 269 19.58 -17.44 -18.17
N TYR A 270 18.65 -16.52 -18.30
CA TYR A 270 18.89 -15.12 -18.62
C TYR A 270 18.71 -14.28 -17.38
N ALA A 271 19.63 -13.35 -17.14
CA ALA A 271 19.55 -12.45 -16.01
C ALA A 271 20.08 -11.07 -16.35
N ALA A 272 19.49 -10.05 -15.71
CA ALA A 272 19.94 -8.68 -15.76
C ALA A 272 19.78 -8.02 -14.37
N ALA A 273 20.75 -7.24 -13.98
CA ALA A 273 20.73 -6.47 -12.74
C ALA A 273 20.20 -5.06 -13.01
N VAL A 274 19.42 -4.55 -12.06
CA VAL A 274 18.75 -3.25 -12.11
C VAL A 274 19.11 -2.47 -10.85
N ASP A 275 19.50 -1.20 -11.00
CA ASP A 275 19.77 -0.30 -9.88
C ASP A 275 18.49 0.34 -9.31
N ALA A 276 18.65 1.16 -8.26
CA ALA A 276 17.55 1.86 -7.60
C ALA A 276 16.84 2.88 -8.50
N ASP A 277 17.49 3.36 -9.57
CA ASP A 277 16.94 4.28 -10.55
C ASP A 277 16.20 3.54 -11.69
N GLY A 278 16.19 2.22 -11.67
CA GLY A 278 15.56 1.39 -12.72
C GLY A 278 16.44 1.18 -13.95
N LYS A 279 17.73 1.52 -13.88
CA LYS A 279 18.66 1.32 -14.98
C LYS A 279 19.21 -0.10 -14.94
N TYR A 280 19.14 -0.81 -16.07
CA TYR A 280 19.72 -2.14 -16.16
C TYR A 280 20.95 -2.19 -17.05
N GLY A 281 21.86 -3.08 -16.71
CA GLY A 281 23.08 -3.31 -17.45
C GLY A 281 22.93 -4.41 -18.51
N GLN A 282 24.04 -5.04 -18.83
CA GLN A 282 24.08 -6.12 -19.81
C GLN A 282 23.30 -7.35 -19.34
N VAL A 283 22.44 -7.87 -20.20
CA VAL A 283 21.83 -9.19 -20.00
C VAL A 283 22.87 -10.27 -20.17
N VAL A 284 22.95 -11.19 -19.23
CA VAL A 284 23.81 -12.38 -19.30
C VAL A 284 22.98 -13.62 -19.51
N CYS A 285 23.58 -14.61 -20.19
CA CYS A 285 22.97 -15.91 -20.40
C CYS A 285 23.92 -17.01 -19.93
N LYS A 286 23.38 -18.05 -19.28
CA LYS A 286 24.09 -19.28 -18.95
C LYS A 286 23.21 -20.47 -19.21
N SER A 287 23.76 -21.51 -19.86
CA SER A 287 23.04 -22.73 -20.15
C SER A 287 23.41 -23.85 -19.19
N ALA A 288 22.47 -24.76 -18.98
CA ALA A 288 22.69 -26.00 -18.25
C ALA A 288 21.81 -27.12 -18.79
N THR A 289 22.37 -28.31 -18.94
CA THR A 289 21.64 -29.51 -19.40
C THR A 289 21.31 -30.40 -18.20
N LEU A 290 20.02 -30.76 -18.05
CA LEU A 290 19.57 -31.61 -16.96
C LEU A 290 20.11 -33.05 -17.08
N ASN A 291 20.27 -33.70 -15.96
CA ASN A 291 20.72 -35.08 -15.90
C ASN A 291 19.65 -36.05 -16.41
N LYS A 292 20.12 -37.25 -16.86
CA LYS A 292 19.22 -38.37 -17.10
C LYS A 292 18.56 -38.85 -15.83
N VAL A 293 17.35 -39.39 -15.95
CA VAL A 293 16.75 -40.17 -14.88
C VAL A 293 17.56 -41.45 -14.67
N LYS A 294 18.07 -41.66 -13.48
CA LYS A 294 18.70 -42.93 -13.10
C LYS A 294 17.63 -43.83 -12.54
N PHE A 295 17.38 -44.94 -13.17
CA PHE A 295 16.52 -46.03 -12.68
C PHE A 295 17.32 -47.00 -11.81
#